data_76f98b890d6ddf07d701b52839af9702
#
_entry.id   76f98b890d6ddf07d701b52839af9702
#
_cell.length_a   1.000
_cell.length_b   1.000
_cell.length_c   1.000
_cell.angle_alpha   90.00
_cell.angle_beta   90.00
_cell.angle_gamma   90.00
#
_symmetry.space_group_name_H-M   'P 1'
#
loop_
_entity.id
_entity.type
_entity.pdbx_description
1 polymer ?
#
loop_
_entity_poly.entity_id
_entity_poly.type
_entity_poly.pdbx_seq_one_letter_code
_entity_poly.pdbx_strand_id
1 'polypeptide(L)'
;MVTLRKRFSHSETYKVISAELTAPFLAEEIKWKPQCVKGNRALALAYLDARAVQDRLDDVVGAMNWQDQYEILADGSVVCTLRIRFSDEWISKSDVGSPSDQPDSGDRIKAAFSDALKRAAVKFGVGRYLYQCKPQR
;
A
#
# COMPACT_ATOMS: atom_id res chain seq x y z
N MET A 1 -5.46 -3.09 -33.26
CA MET A 1 -5.10 -4.52 -33.17
C MET A 1 -5.86 -5.15 -32.01
N VAL A 2 -6.73 -6.09 -32.33
CA VAL A 2 -7.53 -6.76 -31.30
C VAL A 2 -6.65 -7.80 -30.64
N THR A 3 -6.21 -7.53 -29.41
CA THR A 3 -5.56 -8.55 -28.62
C THR A 3 -6.62 -9.55 -28.18
N LEU A 4 -6.49 -10.79 -28.60
CA LEU A 4 -7.30 -11.87 -28.08
C LEU A 4 -7.03 -11.99 -26.58
N ARG A 5 -7.85 -11.33 -25.78
CA ARG A 5 -7.82 -11.54 -24.33
C ARG A 5 -8.37 -12.94 -24.07
N LYS A 6 -7.52 -13.81 -23.55
CA LYS A 6 -7.99 -15.05 -22.96
C LYS A 6 -9.07 -14.68 -21.95
N ARG A 7 -10.26 -15.23 -22.11
CA ARG A 7 -11.31 -15.08 -21.11
C ARG A 7 -10.94 -15.94 -19.92
N PHE A 8 -10.39 -15.30 -18.90
CA PHE A 8 -10.18 -15.97 -17.62
C PHE A 8 -11.51 -16.02 -16.86
N SER A 9 -11.73 -17.08 -16.10
CA SER A 9 -12.80 -17.10 -15.11
C SER A 9 -12.55 -16.00 -14.06
N HIS A 10 -13.57 -15.58 -13.33
CA HIS A 10 -13.41 -14.63 -12.24
C HIS A 10 -12.32 -15.07 -11.25
N SER A 11 -12.31 -16.35 -10.89
CA SER A 11 -11.33 -16.95 -9.99
C SER A 11 -9.90 -16.82 -10.52
N GLU A 12 -9.70 -17.07 -11.82
CA GLU A 12 -8.39 -16.95 -12.46
C GLU A 12 -7.91 -15.50 -12.51
N THR A 13 -8.81 -14.56 -12.82
CA THR A 13 -8.52 -13.13 -12.84
C THR A 13 -8.05 -12.65 -11.46
N TYR A 14 -8.75 -13.03 -10.40
CA TYR A 14 -8.35 -12.69 -9.04
C TYR A 14 -6.96 -13.23 -8.69
N LYS A 15 -6.67 -14.48 -9.07
CA LYS A 15 -5.36 -15.09 -8.80
C LYS A 15 -4.22 -14.37 -9.51
N VAL A 16 -4.41 -14.01 -10.78
CA VAL A 16 -3.38 -13.31 -11.56
C VAL A 16 -3.14 -11.92 -10.99
N ILE A 17 -4.19 -11.16 -10.75
CA ILE A 17 -4.07 -9.81 -10.20
C ILE A 17 -3.47 -9.85 -8.79
N SER A 18 -3.92 -10.76 -7.94
CA SER A 18 -3.36 -10.95 -6.60
C SER A 18 -1.87 -11.25 -6.64
N ALA A 19 -1.43 -12.13 -7.54
CA ALA A 19 -0.02 -12.47 -7.68
C ALA A 19 0.81 -11.25 -8.09
N GLU A 20 0.32 -10.43 -9.00
CA GLU A 20 1.01 -9.22 -9.45
C GLU A 20 1.01 -8.13 -8.37
N LEU A 21 -0.07 -7.96 -7.62
CA LEU A 21 -0.13 -7.01 -6.50
C LEU A 21 0.84 -7.38 -5.38
N THR A 22 0.98 -8.67 -5.10
CA THR A 22 1.82 -9.17 -4.01
C THR A 22 3.28 -9.38 -4.40
N ALA A 23 3.61 -9.22 -5.68
CA ALA A 23 4.99 -9.43 -6.17
C ALA A 23 5.99 -8.53 -5.43
N PRO A 24 7.21 -9.01 -5.18
CA PRO A 24 8.24 -8.20 -4.54
C PRO A 24 8.52 -6.91 -5.31
N PHE A 25 8.92 -5.88 -4.58
CA PHE A 25 9.38 -4.62 -5.15
C PHE A 25 10.87 -4.71 -5.47
N LEU A 26 11.32 -3.89 -6.40
CA LEU A 26 12.75 -3.77 -6.69
C LEU A 26 13.49 -3.22 -5.47
N ALA A 27 14.74 -3.61 -5.28
CA ALA A 27 15.55 -3.16 -4.15
C ALA A 27 15.62 -1.64 -4.06
N GLU A 28 15.68 -0.94 -5.19
CA GLU A 28 15.73 0.52 -5.29
C GLU A 28 14.42 1.21 -4.89
N GLU A 29 13.30 0.49 -4.89
CA GLU A 29 12.00 1.02 -4.44
C GLU A 29 11.83 0.88 -2.93
N ILE A 30 12.63 0.03 -2.29
CA ILE A 30 12.54 -0.22 -0.85
C ILE A 30 13.43 0.76 -0.12
N LYS A 31 12.83 1.50 0.82
CA LYS A 31 13.53 2.44 1.68
C LYS A 31 13.70 1.87 3.07
N TRP A 32 14.64 2.42 3.81
CA TRP A 32 14.99 1.96 5.14
C TRP A 32 15.00 3.13 6.11
N LYS A 33 14.47 2.91 7.29
CA LYS A 33 14.50 3.89 8.38
C LYS A 33 14.80 3.20 9.70
N PRO A 34 15.45 3.89 10.65
CA PRO A 34 15.60 3.36 12.00
C PRO A 34 14.23 3.33 12.70
N GLN A 35 13.87 2.19 13.28
CA GLN A 35 12.63 2.06 14.03
C GLN A 35 12.85 2.23 15.52
N CYS A 36 13.94 1.69 16.02
CA CYS A 36 14.25 1.73 17.45
C CYS A 36 15.76 1.75 17.63
N VAL A 37 16.24 2.66 18.47
CA VAL A 37 17.66 2.73 18.86
C VAL A 37 17.77 2.27 20.30
N LYS A 38 18.40 1.12 20.54
CA LYS A 38 18.81 0.66 21.87
C LYS A 38 20.33 0.70 21.95
N GLY A 39 20.87 1.65 22.71
CA GLY A 39 22.32 1.84 22.81
C GLY A 39 22.91 2.16 21.43
N ASN A 40 23.90 1.37 20.99
CA ASN A 40 24.57 1.55 19.69
C ASN A 40 23.93 0.75 18.54
N ARG A 41 22.76 0.14 18.76
CA ARG A 41 22.10 -0.68 17.74
C ARG A 41 20.81 -0.02 17.27
N ALA A 42 20.71 0.20 15.97
CA ALA A 42 19.49 0.62 15.31
C ALA A 42 18.92 -0.56 14.51
N LEU A 43 17.62 -0.82 14.69
CA LEU A 43 16.89 -1.75 13.81
C LEU A 43 16.43 -0.98 12.58
N ALA A 44 16.87 -1.44 11.41
CA ALA A 44 16.40 -0.88 10.15
C ALA A 44 15.06 -1.49 9.76
N LEU A 45 14.09 -0.64 9.47
CA LEU A 45 12.76 -1.04 9.03
C LEU A 45 12.62 -0.75 7.54
N ALA A 46 12.30 -1.77 6.76
CA ALA A 46 11.99 -1.60 5.34
C ALA A 46 10.61 -0.98 5.16
N TYR A 47 10.50 -0.04 4.25
CA TYR A 47 9.21 0.58 3.92
C TYR A 47 9.14 1.01 2.45
N LEU A 48 7.94 1.27 1.98
CA LEU A 48 7.67 1.80 0.65
C LEU A 48 7.10 3.21 0.76
N ASP A 49 7.45 4.06 -0.19
CA ASP A 49 6.72 5.31 -0.39
C ASP A 49 5.31 5.03 -0.90
N ALA A 50 4.39 5.94 -0.60
CA ALA A 50 3.05 5.89 -1.17
C ALA A 50 3.08 5.88 -2.70
N ARG A 51 4.04 6.57 -3.32
CA ARG A 51 4.19 6.58 -4.78
C ARG A 51 4.51 5.20 -5.34
N ALA A 52 5.37 4.42 -4.70
CA ALA A 52 5.68 3.06 -5.12
C ALA A 52 4.42 2.19 -5.09
N VAL A 53 3.57 2.37 -4.09
CA VAL A 53 2.28 1.69 -3.98
C VAL A 53 1.34 2.11 -5.11
N GLN A 54 1.24 3.40 -5.37
CA GLN A 54 0.41 3.93 -6.47
C GLN A 54 0.88 3.42 -7.83
N ASP A 55 2.19 3.42 -8.07
CA ASP A 55 2.76 2.89 -9.31
C ASP A 55 2.44 1.41 -9.48
N ARG A 56 2.51 0.63 -8.42
CA ARG A 56 2.13 -0.79 -8.46
C ARG A 56 0.66 -0.96 -8.84
N LEU A 57 -0.23 -0.16 -8.25
CA LEU A 57 -1.66 -0.19 -8.59
C LEU A 57 -1.90 0.19 -10.05
N ASP A 58 -1.23 1.24 -10.52
CA ASP A 58 -1.33 1.68 -11.92
C ASP A 58 -0.84 0.59 -12.88
N ASP A 59 0.30 -0.03 -12.57
CA ASP A 59 0.91 -1.05 -13.41
C ASP A 59 0.07 -2.34 -13.48
N VAL A 60 -0.55 -2.72 -12.38
CA VAL A 60 -1.29 -3.99 -12.32
C VAL A 60 -2.71 -3.85 -12.83
N VAL A 61 -3.45 -2.84 -12.39
CA VAL A 61 -4.87 -2.70 -12.73
C VAL A 61 -5.17 -1.51 -13.64
N GLY A 62 -4.25 -0.56 -13.73
CA GLY A 62 -4.45 0.70 -14.47
C GLY A 62 -5.03 1.78 -13.58
N ALA A 63 -4.66 3.02 -13.86
CA ALA A 63 -5.03 4.18 -13.04
C ALA A 63 -6.54 4.38 -12.90
N MET A 64 -7.32 3.94 -13.86
CA MET A 64 -8.78 4.08 -13.85
C MET A 64 -9.49 2.95 -13.10
N ASN A 65 -8.76 1.95 -12.65
CA ASN A 65 -9.33 0.76 -12.02
C ASN A 65 -9.00 0.66 -10.52
N TRP A 66 -8.57 1.75 -9.92
CA TRP A 66 -8.48 1.85 -8.47
C TRP A 66 -8.89 3.26 -8.03
N GLN A 67 -9.41 3.35 -6.81
CA GLN A 67 -9.89 4.58 -6.21
C GLN A 67 -9.49 4.61 -4.75
N ASP A 68 -9.22 5.79 -4.23
CA ASP A 68 -8.95 6.00 -2.82
C ASP A 68 -9.85 7.12 -2.27
N GLN A 69 -10.37 6.89 -1.08
CA GLN A 69 -11.16 7.88 -0.34
C GLN A 69 -10.60 7.99 1.06
N TYR A 70 -10.67 9.20 1.61
CA TYR A 70 -10.09 9.50 2.91
C TYR A 70 -11.09 10.19 3.81
N GLU A 71 -11.05 9.85 5.09
CA GLU A 71 -11.79 10.51 6.16
C GLU A 71 -10.84 10.87 7.28
N ILE A 72 -10.84 12.15 7.68
CA ILE A 72 -9.98 12.62 8.77
C ILE A 72 -10.78 12.51 10.07
N LEU A 73 -10.24 11.77 11.04
CA LEU A 73 -10.85 11.59 12.35
C LEU A 73 -10.47 12.72 13.29
N ALA A 74 -11.21 12.82 14.40
CA ALA A 74 -11.04 13.90 15.37
C ALA A 74 -9.65 13.96 15.99
N ASP A 75 -8.94 12.81 16.10
CA ASP A 75 -7.59 12.72 16.64
C ASP A 75 -6.50 12.99 15.60
N GLY A 76 -6.86 13.34 14.37
CA GLY A 76 -5.92 13.55 13.27
C GLY A 76 -5.54 12.29 12.50
N SER A 77 -6.02 11.13 12.92
CA SER A 77 -5.88 9.89 12.14
C SER A 77 -6.70 9.98 10.86
N VAL A 78 -6.31 9.22 9.85
CA VAL A 78 -6.96 9.21 8.55
C VAL A 78 -7.37 7.79 8.20
N VAL A 79 -8.64 7.60 7.84
CA VAL A 79 -9.12 6.34 7.29
C VAL A 79 -9.02 6.40 5.77
N CYS A 80 -8.33 5.44 5.18
CA CYS A 80 -8.31 5.26 3.73
C CYS A 80 -9.20 4.09 3.35
N THR A 81 -10.11 4.31 2.42
CA THR A 81 -10.82 3.23 1.73
C THR A 81 -10.26 3.11 0.34
N LEU A 82 -9.55 2.01 0.08
CA LEU A 82 -8.99 1.69 -1.21
C LEU A 82 -9.92 0.72 -1.93
N ARG A 83 -10.28 1.07 -3.16
CA ARG A 83 -11.13 0.26 -4.01
C ARG A 83 -10.36 -0.14 -5.25
N ILE A 84 -10.41 -1.42 -5.57
CA ILE A 84 -9.79 -1.95 -6.78
C ILE A 84 -10.87 -2.67 -7.58
N ARG A 85 -10.88 -2.42 -8.88
CA ARG A 85 -11.77 -3.09 -9.81
C ARG A 85 -11.13 -4.38 -10.29
N PHE A 86 -11.80 -5.49 -9.98
CA PHE A 86 -11.44 -6.81 -10.45
C PHE A 86 -12.53 -7.27 -11.41
N SER A 87 -12.21 -7.41 -12.70
CA SER A 87 -13.21 -7.69 -13.70
C SER A 87 -14.29 -6.59 -13.68
N ASP A 88 -15.54 -6.88 -13.38
CA ASP A 88 -16.62 -5.90 -13.29
C ASP A 88 -17.02 -5.56 -11.85
N GLU A 89 -16.26 -6.03 -10.88
CA GLU A 89 -16.55 -5.80 -9.46
C GLU A 89 -15.53 -4.89 -8.80
N TRP A 90 -16.01 -3.99 -7.96
CA TRP A 90 -15.19 -3.15 -7.11
C TRP A 90 -15.09 -3.77 -5.72
N ILE A 91 -13.88 -4.01 -5.26
CA ILE A 91 -13.59 -4.52 -3.92
C ILE A 91 -12.97 -3.40 -3.09
N SER A 92 -13.53 -3.17 -1.92
CA SER A 92 -13.08 -2.11 -1.01
C SER A 92 -12.43 -2.70 0.23
N LYS A 93 -11.33 -2.12 0.63
CA LYS A 93 -10.66 -2.41 1.91
C LYS A 93 -10.21 -1.11 2.54
N SER A 94 -10.29 -1.03 3.86
CA SER A 94 -9.97 0.19 4.59
C SER A 94 -8.95 -0.09 5.68
N ASP A 95 -8.15 0.93 5.98
CA ASP A 95 -7.26 0.94 7.13
C ASP A 95 -7.02 2.37 7.59
N VAL A 96 -6.43 2.51 8.75
CA VAL A 96 -6.21 3.79 9.42
C VAL A 96 -4.73 4.12 9.44
N GLY A 97 -4.39 5.33 9.01
CA GLY A 97 -3.05 5.89 9.16
C GLY A 97 -3.01 6.87 10.33
N SER A 98 -1.93 6.84 11.07
CA SER A 98 -1.71 7.74 12.19
C SER A 98 -0.94 8.98 11.76
N PRO A 99 -1.19 10.15 12.40
CA PRO A 99 -0.38 11.33 12.13
C PRO A 99 1.06 11.09 12.58
N SER A 100 2.01 11.71 11.87
CA SER A 100 3.42 11.66 12.25
C SER A 100 3.73 12.68 13.36
N ASP A 101 4.92 12.57 13.93
CA ASP A 101 5.42 13.52 14.95
C ASP A 101 5.99 14.81 14.34
N GLN A 102 5.75 15.08 13.09
CA GLN A 102 6.24 16.27 12.40
C GLN A 102 5.64 17.53 13.02
N PRO A 103 6.44 18.61 13.19
CA PRO A 103 5.93 19.83 13.82
C PRO A 103 4.90 20.60 12.98
N ASP A 104 4.98 20.50 11.65
CA ASP A 104 4.02 21.16 10.76
C ASP A 104 2.74 20.33 10.62
N SER A 105 1.58 20.99 10.84
CA SER A 105 0.29 20.31 10.79
C SER A 105 -0.05 19.76 9.39
N GLY A 106 0.36 20.47 8.34
CA GLY A 106 0.19 20.02 6.96
C GLY A 106 1.00 18.77 6.66
N ASP A 107 2.23 18.70 7.15
CA ASP A 107 3.09 17.53 7.00
C ASP A 107 2.57 16.33 7.78
N ARG A 108 1.99 16.55 8.96
CA ARG A 108 1.34 15.48 9.73
C ARG A 108 0.15 14.87 8.99
N ILE A 109 -0.67 15.70 8.37
CA ILE A 109 -1.83 15.25 7.60
C ILE A 109 -1.39 14.46 6.37
N LYS A 110 -0.42 14.96 5.62
CA LYS A 110 0.13 14.27 4.45
C LYS A 110 0.72 12.91 4.82
N ALA A 111 1.43 12.83 5.92
CA ALA A 111 1.99 11.58 6.43
C ALA A 111 0.89 10.59 6.82
N ALA A 112 -0.19 11.07 7.44
CA ALA A 112 -1.33 10.23 7.80
C ALA A 112 -2.05 9.66 6.57
N PHE A 113 -2.21 10.48 5.52
CA PHE A 113 -2.79 10.03 4.23
C PHE A 113 -1.93 8.95 3.59
N SER A 114 -0.63 9.19 3.51
CA SER A 114 0.31 8.23 2.93
C SER A 114 0.34 6.92 3.70
N ASP A 115 0.35 6.98 5.01
CA ASP A 115 0.32 5.81 5.88
C ASP A 115 -0.99 5.03 5.70
N ALA A 116 -2.12 5.72 5.66
CA ALA A 116 -3.43 5.10 5.48
C ALA A 116 -3.54 4.35 4.15
N LEU A 117 -3.06 4.95 3.05
CA LEU A 117 -3.05 4.30 1.73
C LEU A 117 -2.19 3.05 1.73
N LYS A 118 -0.97 3.14 2.25
CA LYS A 118 -0.06 2.00 2.32
C LYS A 118 -0.65 0.85 3.14
N ARG A 119 -1.27 1.15 4.26
CA ARG A 119 -1.91 0.15 5.14
C ARG A 119 -3.12 -0.49 4.47
N ALA A 120 -3.95 0.28 3.78
CA ALA A 120 -5.08 -0.26 3.02
C ALA A 120 -4.58 -1.16 1.88
N ALA A 121 -3.53 -0.74 1.18
CA ALA A 121 -2.93 -1.51 0.07
C ALA A 121 -2.35 -2.85 0.55
N VAL A 122 -1.81 -2.91 1.76
CA VAL A 122 -1.32 -4.16 2.36
C VAL A 122 -2.42 -5.21 2.47
N LYS A 123 -3.66 -4.80 2.68
CA LYS A 123 -4.80 -5.72 2.72
C LYS A 123 -5.09 -6.38 1.37
N PHE A 124 -4.63 -5.78 0.28
CA PHE A 124 -4.64 -6.38 -1.06
C PHE A 124 -3.34 -7.14 -1.37
N GLY A 125 -2.40 -7.16 -0.45
CA GLY A 125 -1.12 -7.84 -0.59
C GLY A 125 0.04 -6.95 -1.03
N VAL A 126 -0.18 -5.69 -1.35
CA VAL A 126 0.86 -4.78 -1.83
C VAL A 126 1.87 -4.46 -0.72
N GLY A 127 3.10 -4.94 -0.87
CA GLY A 127 4.16 -4.73 0.11
C GLY A 127 3.99 -5.49 1.42
N ARG A 128 3.04 -6.40 1.49
CA ARG A 128 2.71 -7.12 2.72
C ARG A 128 3.88 -7.93 3.27
N TYR A 129 4.72 -8.47 2.40
CA TYR A 129 5.87 -9.27 2.80
C TYR A 129 6.89 -8.47 3.63
N LEU A 130 6.96 -7.16 3.45
CA LEU A 130 7.86 -6.30 4.23
C LEU A 130 7.49 -6.25 5.72
N TYR A 131 6.21 -6.40 6.03
CA TYR A 131 5.71 -6.42 7.41
C TYR A 131 5.88 -7.77 8.08
N GLN A 132 6.18 -8.82 7.31
CA GLN A 132 6.38 -10.17 7.83
C GLN A 132 7.83 -10.42 8.26
N CYS A 133 8.76 -9.55 7.85
CA CYS A 133 10.14 -9.63 8.29
C CYS A 133 10.25 -9.15 9.73
N LYS A 134 10.11 -10.09 10.67
CA LYS A 134 10.40 -9.79 12.07
C LYS A 134 11.91 -9.61 12.24
N PRO A 135 12.35 -8.58 12.99
CA PRO A 135 13.76 -8.48 13.30
C PRO A 135 14.20 -9.74 14.00
N GLN A 136 15.27 -10.35 13.51
CA GLN A 136 15.91 -11.48 14.21
C GLN A 136 16.42 -10.96 15.54
N ARG A 137 16.00 -11.62 16.59
CA ARG A 137 16.47 -11.34 17.95
C ARG A 137 17.93 -11.73 18.10
#